data_9c46629f534db9352259135ae7188aa4
#
_entry.id   9c46629f534db9352259135ae7188aa4
#
_cell.length_a   1.000
_cell.length_b   1.000
_cell.length_c   1.000
_cell.angle_alpha   90.00
_cell.angle_beta   90.00
_cell.angle_gamma   90.00
#
_symmetry.space_group_name_H-M   'P 1'
#
loop_
_entity.id
_entity.type
_entity.pdbx_description
1 polymer ?
#
loop_
_entity_poly.entity_id
_entity_poly.type
_entity_poly.pdbx_seq_one_letter_code
_entity_poly.pdbx_strand_id
1 'polypeptide(L)'
;MNILLLGSGGREHALAWKLAQSPSLTTLYAAPGNPGIAQHATLVDLDVTDHRAVVDFCLRHSIGLVVIGPEAPLVDGLADNLRVKGYPVFGPGKKAAQLEGSKGFTKDLCKRAGIPTAAYERVHSKDGAIAALADFGLPVVIKADGLAAGKGVIIAETQSQAVEAIEDMFSGAFGAAGAEVVLEEFMTGEEASFFALTDGSAILPFGSAQDHKRLGDGDTGPNTGGMGAYSPARVLTPELEAQVIEKIIRPTVDTLAAEGTPYSGVLYAGLMLTSEGPKLIEYNARFGDPECQVLMMRFDGDLVELLLAVAEGRLAEQGPVKLADRTALTVVMAASGYPGTPEKNGAIAGIDAAEAGGARVFHAGTALKDGKLVANGGRVLNVTASGGSVGQAQAAAYQAVDAIDFPTGFCRRDIGWREVEREAR
;
A
#
# COMPACT_ATOMS: atom_id res chain seq x y z
N MET A 1 13.00 -17.11 -15.68
CA MET A 1 13.91 -16.73 -14.57
C MET A 1 13.33 -17.14 -13.22
N ASN A 2 14.17 -17.27 -12.17
CA ASN A 2 13.68 -17.47 -10.81
C ASN A 2 13.50 -16.10 -10.12
N ILE A 3 12.41 -15.97 -9.37
CA ILE A 3 12.05 -14.73 -8.67
C ILE A 3 11.88 -15.01 -7.19
N LEU A 4 12.34 -14.10 -6.34
CA LEU A 4 12.07 -14.09 -4.90
C LEU A 4 11.13 -12.94 -4.56
N LEU A 5 9.93 -13.27 -4.08
CA LEU A 5 8.95 -12.32 -3.56
C LEU A 5 9.02 -12.31 -2.03
N LEU A 6 9.25 -11.14 -1.44
CA LEU A 6 9.28 -10.96 0.00
C LEU A 6 7.95 -10.39 0.50
N GLY A 7 7.42 -11.01 1.56
CA GLY A 7 6.19 -10.64 2.22
C GLY A 7 5.15 -11.76 2.28
N SER A 8 4.02 -11.49 2.95
CA SER A 8 2.99 -12.48 3.24
C SER A 8 1.56 -11.93 3.26
N GLY A 9 1.36 -10.68 2.84
CA GLY A 9 0.06 -10.01 2.85
C GLY A 9 -0.78 -10.31 1.61
N GLY A 10 -1.95 -9.66 1.56
CA GLY A 10 -2.85 -9.73 0.40
C GLY A 10 -2.22 -9.13 -0.85
N ARG A 11 -1.45 -8.07 -0.69
CA ARG A 11 -0.62 -7.47 -1.74
C ARG A 11 0.34 -8.48 -2.35
N GLU A 12 1.09 -9.20 -1.53
CA GLU A 12 2.04 -10.20 -2.02
C GLU A 12 1.33 -11.38 -2.67
N HIS A 13 0.14 -11.77 -2.20
CA HIS A 13 -0.63 -12.79 -2.89
C HIS A 13 -1.09 -12.31 -4.28
N ALA A 14 -1.56 -11.07 -4.41
CA ALA A 14 -1.93 -10.50 -5.71
C ALA A 14 -0.74 -10.40 -6.66
N LEU A 15 0.43 -10.00 -6.15
CA LEU A 15 1.68 -10.00 -6.91
C LEU A 15 2.09 -11.41 -7.35
N ALA A 16 2.06 -12.39 -6.44
CA ALA A 16 2.39 -13.79 -6.75
C ALA A 16 1.46 -14.36 -7.83
N TRP A 17 0.16 -14.14 -7.70
CA TRP A 17 -0.84 -14.53 -8.70
C TRP A 17 -0.55 -13.94 -10.08
N LYS A 18 -0.16 -12.65 -10.13
CA LYS A 18 0.11 -11.98 -11.41
C LYS A 18 1.48 -12.36 -11.99
N LEU A 19 2.52 -12.49 -11.16
CA LEU A 19 3.84 -12.96 -11.59
C LEU A 19 3.79 -14.38 -12.17
N ALA A 20 2.97 -15.26 -11.58
CA ALA A 20 2.81 -16.64 -12.03
C ALA A 20 2.19 -16.77 -13.44
N GLN A 21 1.62 -15.70 -14.00
CA GLN A 21 1.08 -15.68 -15.36
C GLN A 21 2.13 -15.35 -16.41
N SER A 22 3.35 -14.93 -16.02
CA SER A 22 4.40 -14.56 -16.95
C SER A 22 5.06 -15.79 -17.59
N PRO A 23 5.22 -15.81 -18.94
CA PRO A 23 5.99 -16.85 -19.61
C PRO A 23 7.48 -16.81 -19.29
N SER A 24 7.99 -15.68 -18.78
CA SER A 24 9.40 -15.50 -18.39
C SER A 24 9.71 -16.10 -17.01
N LEU A 25 8.68 -16.48 -16.22
CA LEU A 25 8.87 -17.08 -14.91
C LEU A 25 9.23 -18.56 -15.02
N THR A 26 10.31 -18.97 -14.35
CA THR A 26 10.68 -20.39 -14.17
C THR A 26 10.18 -20.88 -12.80
N THR A 27 10.57 -20.19 -11.74
CA THR A 27 10.17 -20.54 -10.37
C THR A 27 9.95 -19.25 -9.57
N LEU A 28 8.83 -19.19 -8.87
CA LEU A 28 8.55 -18.15 -7.88
C LEU A 28 8.78 -18.71 -6.49
N TYR A 29 9.67 -18.08 -5.72
CA TYR A 29 9.85 -18.30 -4.30
C TYR A 29 9.20 -17.15 -3.52
N ALA A 30 8.64 -17.44 -2.36
CA ALA A 30 8.05 -16.41 -1.49
C ALA A 30 8.47 -16.61 -0.03
N ALA A 31 8.85 -15.51 0.64
CA ALA A 31 9.31 -15.52 2.03
C ALA A 31 8.64 -14.40 2.86
N PRO A 32 7.96 -14.74 3.96
CA PRO A 32 7.57 -16.09 4.35
C PRO A 32 6.39 -16.65 3.56
N GLY A 33 5.62 -15.78 2.87
CA GLY A 33 4.40 -16.14 2.15
C GLY A 33 3.22 -16.49 3.07
N ASN A 34 2.16 -17.02 2.49
CA ASN A 34 0.95 -17.49 3.17
C ASN A 34 0.30 -18.62 2.35
N PRO A 35 -0.76 -19.30 2.87
CA PRO A 35 -1.40 -20.42 2.16
C PRO A 35 -1.93 -20.10 0.77
N GLY A 36 -2.36 -18.84 0.51
CA GLY A 36 -2.79 -18.41 -0.83
C GLY A 36 -1.59 -18.25 -1.78
N ILE A 37 -0.51 -17.65 -1.31
CA ILE A 37 0.74 -17.49 -2.09
C ILE A 37 1.32 -18.86 -2.46
N ALA A 38 1.17 -19.87 -1.60
CA ALA A 38 1.62 -21.24 -1.85
C ALA A 38 0.98 -21.88 -3.11
N GLN A 39 -0.14 -21.37 -3.59
CA GLN A 39 -0.76 -21.82 -4.83
C GLN A 39 0.04 -21.39 -6.09
N HIS A 40 0.91 -20.37 -5.95
CA HIS A 40 1.65 -19.73 -7.04
C HIS A 40 3.16 -19.78 -6.87
N ALA A 41 3.64 -20.04 -5.65
CA ALA A 41 5.05 -19.95 -5.28
C ALA A 41 5.46 -21.08 -4.34
N THR A 42 6.75 -21.40 -4.34
CA THR A 42 7.38 -22.22 -3.30
C THR A 42 7.64 -21.33 -2.10
N LEU A 43 6.97 -21.62 -0.98
CA LEU A 43 7.22 -20.91 0.27
C LEU A 43 8.57 -21.33 0.86
N VAL A 44 9.32 -20.35 1.37
CA VAL A 44 10.63 -20.58 1.97
C VAL A 44 10.71 -19.90 3.34
N ASP A 45 11.29 -20.62 4.28
CA ASP A 45 11.60 -20.09 5.60
C ASP A 45 12.90 -19.29 5.51
N LEU A 46 12.76 -17.98 5.38
CA LEU A 46 13.87 -17.05 5.21
C LEU A 46 13.62 -15.81 6.05
N ASP A 47 14.51 -15.53 6.97
CA ASP A 47 14.49 -14.28 7.74
C ASP A 47 14.95 -13.13 6.84
N VAL A 48 14.00 -12.27 6.47
CA VAL A 48 14.25 -11.11 5.61
C VAL A 48 15.03 -9.99 6.29
N THR A 49 15.20 -10.05 7.62
CA THR A 49 16.03 -9.12 8.40
C THR A 49 17.51 -9.54 8.39
N ASP A 50 17.79 -10.80 8.11
CA ASP A 50 19.15 -11.28 7.83
C ASP A 50 19.48 -11.11 6.34
N HIS A 51 19.96 -9.92 5.99
CA HIS A 51 20.32 -9.58 4.61
C HIS A 51 21.33 -10.56 4.01
N ARG A 52 22.22 -11.15 4.81
CA ARG A 52 23.19 -12.14 4.34
C ARG A 52 22.47 -13.44 3.94
N ALA A 53 21.54 -13.90 4.78
CA ALA A 53 20.75 -15.09 4.46
C ALA A 53 19.96 -14.91 3.15
N VAL A 54 19.41 -13.71 2.92
CA VAL A 54 18.70 -13.38 1.67
C VAL A 54 19.64 -13.43 0.48
N VAL A 55 20.84 -12.83 0.57
CA VAL A 55 21.85 -12.88 -0.51
C VAL A 55 22.29 -14.32 -0.80
N ASP A 56 22.56 -15.11 0.25
CA ASP A 56 22.96 -16.51 0.11
C ASP A 56 21.85 -17.37 -0.51
N PHE A 57 20.59 -17.06 -0.20
CA PHE A 57 19.43 -17.69 -0.86
C PHE A 57 19.38 -17.34 -2.34
N CYS A 58 19.54 -16.05 -2.69
CA CYS A 58 19.54 -15.59 -4.08
C CYS A 58 20.63 -16.30 -4.90
N LEU A 59 21.82 -16.47 -4.34
CA LEU A 59 22.91 -17.18 -4.98
C LEU A 59 22.58 -18.66 -5.21
N ARG A 60 22.16 -19.36 -4.17
CA ARG A 60 21.86 -20.82 -4.23
C ARG A 60 20.73 -21.15 -5.21
N HIS A 61 19.76 -20.28 -5.34
CA HIS A 61 18.57 -20.50 -6.19
C HIS A 61 18.62 -19.74 -7.52
N SER A 62 19.76 -19.12 -7.85
CA SER A 62 19.95 -18.36 -9.11
C SER A 62 18.81 -17.36 -9.34
N ILE A 63 18.51 -16.55 -8.32
CA ILE A 63 17.44 -15.55 -8.39
C ILE A 63 17.82 -14.45 -9.38
N GLY A 64 16.95 -14.18 -10.34
CA GLY A 64 17.14 -13.14 -11.36
C GLY A 64 16.42 -11.83 -11.04
N LEU A 65 15.45 -11.85 -10.12
CA LEU A 65 14.75 -10.66 -9.66
C LEU A 65 14.28 -10.85 -8.21
N VAL A 66 14.49 -9.85 -7.36
CA VAL A 66 13.90 -9.79 -6.02
C VAL A 66 12.81 -8.71 -6.01
N VAL A 67 11.60 -9.08 -5.57
CA VAL A 67 10.46 -8.18 -5.41
C VAL A 67 10.19 -7.99 -3.93
N ILE A 68 10.36 -6.78 -3.42
CA ILE A 68 10.16 -6.47 -2.00
C ILE A 68 8.75 -5.89 -1.83
N GLY A 69 7.86 -6.66 -1.21
CA GLY A 69 6.46 -6.26 -1.00
C GLY A 69 6.28 -5.26 0.15
N PRO A 70 6.75 -5.56 1.39
CA PRO A 70 6.53 -4.70 2.55
C PRO A 70 7.58 -3.59 2.68
N GLU A 71 7.23 -2.54 3.43
CA GLU A 71 8.06 -1.36 3.64
C GLU A 71 9.27 -1.59 4.57
N ALA A 72 9.14 -2.44 5.57
CA ALA A 72 10.17 -2.60 6.59
C ALA A 72 11.55 -3.03 6.01
N PRO A 73 11.66 -4.06 5.14
CA PRO A 73 12.93 -4.40 4.52
C PRO A 73 13.49 -3.31 3.60
N LEU A 74 12.63 -2.47 3.01
CA LEU A 74 13.06 -1.34 2.17
C LEU A 74 13.72 -0.26 3.03
N VAL A 75 13.09 0.13 4.13
CA VAL A 75 13.59 1.12 5.08
C VAL A 75 14.86 0.62 5.79
N ASP A 76 14.99 -0.70 5.99
CA ASP A 76 16.19 -1.30 6.55
C ASP A 76 17.36 -1.36 5.56
N GLY A 77 17.10 -1.30 4.24
CA GLY A 77 18.13 -1.21 3.20
C GLY A 77 18.50 -2.54 2.55
N LEU A 78 17.61 -3.53 2.61
CA LEU A 78 17.82 -4.82 1.95
C LEU A 78 18.04 -4.65 0.44
N ALA A 79 17.32 -3.72 -0.21
CA ALA A 79 17.46 -3.46 -1.63
C ALA A 79 18.88 -3.00 -2.00
N ASP A 80 19.51 -2.14 -1.18
CA ASP A 80 20.87 -1.67 -1.41
C ASP A 80 21.87 -2.82 -1.30
N ASN A 81 21.73 -3.67 -0.26
CA ASN A 81 22.61 -4.81 -0.06
C ASN A 81 22.54 -5.83 -1.21
N LEU A 82 21.36 -6.08 -1.75
CA LEU A 82 21.15 -6.96 -2.90
C LEU A 82 21.76 -6.36 -4.17
N ARG A 83 21.55 -5.06 -4.44
CA ARG A 83 22.11 -4.37 -5.62
C ARG A 83 23.63 -4.35 -5.61
N VAL A 84 24.28 -4.13 -4.45
CA VAL A 84 25.74 -4.22 -4.30
C VAL A 84 26.28 -5.62 -4.67
N LYS A 85 25.46 -6.66 -4.52
CA LYS A 85 25.76 -8.03 -4.93
C LYS A 85 25.37 -8.36 -6.38
N GLY A 86 24.85 -7.38 -7.12
CA GLY A 86 24.50 -7.52 -8.54
C GLY A 86 23.11 -8.10 -8.81
N TYR A 87 22.23 -8.18 -7.81
CA TYR A 87 20.86 -8.66 -8.01
C TYR A 87 19.94 -7.52 -8.46
N PRO A 88 19.13 -7.71 -9.52
CA PRO A 88 18.03 -6.82 -9.84
C PRO A 88 16.99 -6.83 -8.70
N VAL A 89 16.56 -5.65 -8.27
CA VAL A 89 15.61 -5.49 -7.15
C VAL A 89 14.52 -4.50 -7.52
N PHE A 90 13.27 -4.94 -7.42
CA PHE A 90 12.12 -4.06 -7.45
C PHE A 90 11.81 -3.58 -6.03
N GLY A 91 12.08 -2.32 -5.78
CA GLY A 91 11.93 -1.62 -4.50
C GLY A 91 13.04 -0.59 -4.30
N PRO A 92 12.76 0.57 -3.68
CA PRO A 92 13.73 1.64 -3.46
C PRO A 92 14.84 1.24 -2.49
N GLY A 93 15.99 1.92 -2.58
CA GLY A 93 17.04 1.83 -1.57
C GLY A 93 16.65 2.55 -0.28
N LYS A 94 17.42 2.33 0.78
CA LYS A 94 17.16 2.81 2.15
C LYS A 94 16.83 4.30 2.25
N LYS A 95 17.60 5.15 1.56
CA LYS A 95 17.39 6.59 1.60
C LYS A 95 16.10 7.01 0.89
N ALA A 96 15.83 6.46 -0.29
CA ALA A 96 14.62 6.74 -1.04
C ALA A 96 13.36 6.16 -0.36
N ALA A 97 13.48 5.03 0.34
CA ALA A 97 12.41 4.44 1.14
C ALA A 97 11.99 5.31 2.33
N GLN A 98 12.77 6.34 2.70
CA GLN A 98 12.38 7.32 3.71
C GLN A 98 11.14 8.14 3.30
N LEU A 99 10.73 8.12 2.03
CA LEU A 99 9.43 8.66 1.61
C LEU A 99 8.25 8.03 2.39
N GLU A 100 8.35 6.76 2.79
CA GLU A 100 7.38 6.11 3.68
C GLU A 100 7.90 6.02 5.12
N GLY A 101 9.21 5.83 5.28
CA GLY A 101 9.85 5.63 6.57
C GLY A 101 9.86 6.85 7.49
N SER A 102 9.77 8.08 6.93
CA SER A 102 9.72 9.33 7.68
C SER A 102 8.80 10.34 6.99
N LYS A 103 7.75 10.73 7.70
CA LYS A 103 6.82 11.77 7.25
C LYS A 103 7.49 13.12 7.15
N GLY A 104 8.37 13.41 8.11
CA GLY A 104 9.20 14.61 8.13
C GLY A 104 10.12 14.68 6.91
N PHE A 105 10.77 13.58 6.53
CA PHE A 105 11.58 13.53 5.32
C PHE A 105 10.75 13.87 4.06
N THR A 106 9.56 13.29 3.94
CA THR A 106 8.65 13.57 2.80
C THR A 106 8.20 15.02 2.78
N LYS A 107 7.85 15.59 3.92
CA LYS A 107 7.46 17.01 4.00
C LYS A 107 8.61 17.94 3.62
N ASP A 108 9.81 17.68 4.09
CA ASP A 108 10.99 18.46 3.74
C ASP A 108 11.34 18.32 2.24
N LEU A 109 11.16 17.13 1.65
CA LEU A 109 11.29 16.96 0.21
C LEU A 109 10.24 17.80 -0.54
N CYS A 110 8.97 17.77 -0.11
CA CYS A 110 7.91 18.56 -0.71
C CYS A 110 8.25 20.06 -0.70
N LYS A 111 8.78 20.55 0.42
CA LYS A 111 9.21 21.96 0.55
C LYS A 111 10.35 22.29 -0.42
N ARG A 112 11.38 21.45 -0.52
CA ARG A 112 12.53 21.67 -1.43
C ARG A 112 12.16 21.58 -2.90
N ALA A 113 11.26 20.64 -3.23
CA ALA A 113 10.85 20.35 -4.61
C ALA A 113 9.62 21.15 -5.07
N GLY A 114 9.02 21.97 -4.21
CA GLY A 114 7.80 22.73 -4.51
C GLY A 114 6.56 21.85 -4.72
N ILE A 115 6.50 20.67 -4.10
CA ILE A 115 5.39 19.75 -4.24
C ILE A 115 4.21 20.20 -3.37
N PRO A 116 2.98 20.31 -3.94
CA PRO A 116 1.80 20.70 -3.18
C PRO A 116 1.48 19.64 -2.10
N THR A 117 1.43 20.06 -0.85
CA THR A 117 1.08 19.26 0.31
C THR A 117 0.47 20.15 1.39
N ALA A 118 -0.07 19.57 2.47
CA ALA A 118 -0.54 20.30 3.63
C ALA A 118 0.58 21.18 4.24
N ALA A 119 0.24 22.36 4.72
CA ALA A 119 1.14 23.14 5.56
C ALA A 119 1.52 22.30 6.79
N TYR A 120 2.77 22.36 7.21
CA TYR A 120 3.27 21.46 8.26
C TYR A 120 4.35 22.09 9.12
N GLU A 121 4.52 21.53 10.32
CA GLU A 121 5.64 21.78 11.20
C GLU A 121 6.17 20.47 11.79
N ARG A 122 7.50 20.31 11.80
CA ARG A 122 8.19 19.19 12.42
C ARG A 122 8.64 19.59 13.82
N VAL A 123 8.29 18.79 14.82
CA VAL A 123 8.54 19.11 16.22
C VAL A 123 9.17 17.91 16.94
N HIS A 124 10.23 18.19 17.71
CA HIS A 124 11.02 17.17 18.40
C HIS A 124 10.80 17.15 19.92
N SER A 125 9.82 17.91 20.42
CA SER A 125 9.48 17.93 21.85
C SER A 125 8.00 18.18 22.07
N LYS A 126 7.47 17.61 23.15
CA LYS A 126 6.06 17.78 23.55
C LYS A 126 5.68 19.25 23.68
N ASP A 127 6.46 20.02 24.43
CA ASP A 127 6.16 21.42 24.67
C ASP A 127 6.23 22.27 23.42
N GLY A 128 7.18 21.95 22.52
CA GLY A 128 7.26 22.56 21.18
C GLY A 128 6.05 22.25 20.33
N ALA A 129 5.56 20.99 20.33
CA ALA A 129 4.41 20.59 19.58
C ALA A 129 3.12 21.25 20.09
N ILE A 130 2.95 21.37 21.41
CA ILE A 130 1.81 22.08 22.01
C ILE A 130 1.86 23.58 21.66
N ALA A 131 3.04 24.20 21.68
CA ALA A 131 3.18 25.59 21.30
C ALA A 131 2.86 25.84 19.83
N ALA A 132 3.31 24.95 18.93
CA ALA A 132 3.09 25.05 17.49
C ALA A 132 1.61 24.89 17.08
N LEU A 133 0.74 24.31 17.94
CA LEU A 133 -0.70 24.24 17.67
C LEU A 133 -1.34 25.63 17.45
N ALA A 134 -0.73 26.70 17.98
CA ALA A 134 -1.25 28.05 17.79
C ALA A 134 -1.19 28.54 16.33
N ASP A 135 -0.30 27.94 15.52
CA ASP A 135 -0.13 28.27 14.11
C ASP A 135 -1.06 27.51 13.19
N PHE A 136 -1.81 26.52 13.71
CA PHE A 136 -2.76 25.70 12.98
C PHE A 136 -4.20 25.98 13.44
N GLY A 137 -5.13 25.94 12.48
CA GLY A 137 -6.57 25.90 12.78
C GLY A 137 -7.02 24.53 13.25
N LEU A 138 -8.29 24.41 13.63
CA LEU A 138 -8.94 23.13 13.92
C LEU A 138 -9.92 22.78 12.78
N PRO A 139 -10.01 21.52 12.39
CA PRO A 139 -9.22 20.37 12.85
C PRO A 139 -7.72 20.48 12.50
N VAL A 140 -6.86 19.83 13.29
CA VAL A 140 -5.42 19.70 13.00
C VAL A 140 -5.04 18.22 12.90
N VAL A 141 -4.09 17.90 12.02
CA VAL A 141 -3.59 16.53 11.85
C VAL A 141 -2.25 16.37 12.56
N ILE A 142 -2.17 15.37 13.42
CA ILE A 142 -0.98 15.08 14.23
C ILE A 142 -0.47 13.71 13.84
N LYS A 143 0.78 13.64 13.39
CA LYS A 143 1.39 12.42 12.87
C LYS A 143 2.67 12.09 13.62
N ALA A 144 2.78 10.87 14.16
CA ALA A 144 4.06 10.34 14.61
C ALA A 144 4.98 10.10 13.41
N ASP A 145 6.26 10.50 13.50
CA ASP A 145 7.23 10.25 12.43
C ASP A 145 7.76 8.83 12.50
N GLY A 146 7.72 8.12 11.38
CA GLY A 146 8.13 6.73 11.24
C GLY A 146 6.99 5.77 10.88
N LEU A 147 7.34 4.49 10.80
CA LEU A 147 6.39 3.41 10.49
C LEU A 147 5.49 3.12 11.70
N ALA A 148 4.23 3.47 11.62
CA ALA A 148 3.24 3.29 12.70
C ALA A 148 2.02 2.45 12.27
N ALA A 149 2.12 1.70 11.17
CA ALA A 149 1.07 0.81 10.65
C ALA A 149 -0.32 1.48 10.57
N GLY A 150 -0.38 2.75 10.13
CA GLY A 150 -1.62 3.52 10.01
C GLY A 150 -2.21 4.06 11.33
N LYS A 151 -1.59 3.75 12.47
CA LYS A 151 -2.09 4.16 13.80
C LYS A 151 -1.49 5.49 14.31
N GLY A 152 -0.43 5.97 13.67
CA GLY A 152 0.29 7.18 14.09
C GLY A 152 -0.29 8.48 13.50
N VAL A 153 -1.57 8.51 13.07
CA VAL A 153 -2.23 9.70 12.52
C VAL A 153 -3.50 9.96 13.29
N ILE A 154 -3.60 11.13 13.91
CA ILE A 154 -4.75 11.58 14.69
C ILE A 154 -5.25 12.90 14.10
N ILE A 155 -6.54 12.98 13.82
CA ILE A 155 -7.22 14.22 13.45
C ILE A 155 -7.89 14.74 14.71
N ALA A 156 -7.42 15.87 15.22
CA ALA A 156 -7.96 16.48 16.42
C ALA A 156 -8.89 17.62 16.06
N GLU A 157 -10.15 17.51 16.47
CA GLU A 157 -11.20 18.50 16.22
C GLU A 157 -11.21 19.60 17.29
N THR A 158 -10.58 19.35 18.44
CA THR A 158 -10.49 20.28 19.56
C THR A 158 -9.08 20.41 20.07
N GLN A 159 -8.76 21.53 20.72
CA GLN A 159 -7.45 21.77 21.35
C GLN A 159 -7.10 20.68 22.37
N SER A 160 -8.09 20.22 23.16
CA SER A 160 -7.86 19.17 24.17
C SER A 160 -7.46 17.85 23.52
N GLN A 161 -8.14 17.44 22.43
CA GLN A 161 -7.78 16.25 21.66
C GLN A 161 -6.38 16.37 21.05
N ALA A 162 -6.02 17.57 20.57
CA ALA A 162 -4.70 17.80 19.99
C ALA A 162 -3.58 17.64 21.04
N VAL A 163 -3.78 18.21 22.23
CA VAL A 163 -2.82 18.09 23.35
C VAL A 163 -2.70 16.63 23.79
N GLU A 164 -3.81 15.92 23.98
CA GLU A 164 -3.82 14.50 24.36
C GLU A 164 -3.08 13.64 23.31
N ALA A 165 -3.37 13.86 22.02
CA ALA A 165 -2.67 13.14 20.94
C ALA A 165 -1.15 13.39 20.96
N ILE A 166 -0.71 14.62 21.18
CA ILE A 166 0.72 14.96 21.30
C ILE A 166 1.34 14.25 22.50
N GLU A 167 0.66 14.27 23.66
CA GLU A 167 1.15 13.61 24.87
C GLU A 167 1.30 12.11 24.67
N ASP A 168 0.31 11.48 24.05
CA ASP A 168 0.34 10.04 23.70
C ASP A 168 1.52 9.71 22.78
N MET A 169 1.76 10.53 21.75
CA MET A 169 2.87 10.31 20.81
C MET A 169 4.23 10.39 21.50
N PHE A 170 4.46 11.39 22.35
CA PHE A 170 5.71 11.53 23.08
C PHE A 170 5.82 10.63 24.32
N SER A 171 4.75 9.95 24.75
CA SER A 171 4.78 9.02 25.90
C SER A 171 5.53 7.71 25.62
N GLY A 172 5.90 7.45 24.37
CA GLY A 172 6.53 6.21 23.93
C GLY A 172 5.55 5.15 23.40
N ALA A 173 4.25 5.46 23.33
CA ALA A 173 3.23 4.55 22.78
C ALA A 173 3.52 4.11 21.33
N PHE A 174 4.28 4.92 20.58
CA PHE A 174 4.69 4.66 19.20
C PHE A 174 6.17 4.29 19.06
N GLY A 175 6.85 3.95 20.17
CA GLY A 175 8.26 3.59 20.16
C GLY A 175 9.15 4.70 19.57
N ALA A 176 10.11 4.34 18.72
CA ALA A 176 11.00 5.31 18.07
C ALA A 176 10.26 6.29 17.13
N ALA A 177 9.10 5.92 16.58
CA ALA A 177 8.29 6.79 15.72
C ALA A 177 7.69 7.99 16.48
N GLY A 178 7.53 7.89 17.80
CA GLY A 178 7.04 8.99 18.64
C GLY A 178 8.11 10.01 19.08
N ALA A 179 9.37 9.85 18.66
CA ALA A 179 10.43 10.79 18.99
C ALA A 179 10.33 12.13 18.25
N GLU A 180 9.57 12.17 17.17
CA GLU A 180 9.26 13.34 16.36
C GLU A 180 7.78 13.31 15.96
N VAL A 181 7.17 14.48 15.89
CA VAL A 181 5.79 14.68 15.49
C VAL A 181 5.72 15.68 14.34
N VAL A 182 4.89 15.39 13.36
CA VAL A 182 4.53 16.31 12.28
C VAL A 182 3.11 16.81 12.50
N LEU A 183 2.96 18.11 12.70
CA LEU A 183 1.67 18.80 12.72
C LEU A 183 1.34 19.23 11.29
N GLU A 184 0.09 19.02 10.84
CA GLU A 184 -0.35 19.42 9.50
C GLU A 184 -1.71 20.10 9.54
N GLU A 185 -1.93 21.03 8.61
CA GLU A 185 -3.26 21.55 8.36
C GLU A 185 -4.21 20.42 7.91
N PHE A 186 -5.46 20.51 8.30
CA PHE A 186 -6.48 19.58 7.83
C PHE A 186 -6.92 19.96 6.42
N MET A 187 -6.64 19.10 5.44
CA MET A 187 -7.09 19.29 4.07
C MET A 187 -8.50 18.72 3.86
N THR A 188 -9.31 19.42 3.08
CA THR A 188 -10.65 18.98 2.66
C THR A 188 -10.67 18.61 1.19
N GLY A 189 -11.38 17.52 0.86
CA GLY A 189 -11.49 17.00 -0.49
C GLY A 189 -11.83 15.52 -0.50
N GLU A 190 -11.58 14.87 -1.62
CA GLU A 190 -11.66 13.41 -1.73
C GLU A 190 -10.27 12.81 -1.82
N GLU A 191 -10.06 11.73 -1.09
CA GLU A 191 -8.80 10.99 -1.15
C GLU A 191 -8.77 10.11 -2.40
N ALA A 192 -7.60 10.02 -3.03
CA ALA A 192 -7.32 9.10 -4.11
C ALA A 192 -5.88 8.59 -4.00
N SER A 193 -5.66 7.40 -4.50
CA SER A 193 -4.34 6.76 -4.57
C SER A 193 -3.87 6.73 -6.02
N PHE A 194 -2.68 7.25 -6.29
CA PHE A 194 -2.05 7.20 -7.60
C PHE A 194 -0.74 6.41 -7.54
N PHE A 195 -0.55 5.53 -8.51
CA PHE A 195 0.60 4.65 -8.59
C PHE A 195 1.41 4.96 -9.85
N ALA A 196 2.71 5.16 -9.68
CA ALA A 196 3.65 5.29 -10.77
C ALA A 196 4.86 4.41 -10.55
N LEU A 197 5.33 3.77 -11.60
CA LEU A 197 6.62 3.08 -11.61
C LEU A 197 7.72 4.08 -12.00
N THR A 198 8.88 3.92 -11.40
CA THR A 198 10.07 4.68 -11.80
C THR A 198 11.33 3.84 -11.58
N ASP A 199 12.32 4.07 -12.43
CA ASP A 199 13.66 3.49 -12.34
C ASP A 199 14.72 4.51 -11.86
N GLY A 200 14.24 5.67 -11.37
CA GLY A 200 15.07 6.79 -10.94
C GLY A 200 15.19 7.91 -11.98
N SER A 201 14.70 7.69 -13.19
CA SER A 201 14.69 8.67 -14.29
C SER A 201 13.38 8.66 -15.07
N ALA A 202 12.99 7.52 -15.60
CA ALA A 202 11.71 7.34 -16.28
C ALA A 202 10.56 7.21 -15.27
N ILE A 203 9.38 7.69 -15.66
CA ILE A 203 8.15 7.60 -14.89
C ILE A 203 7.09 6.98 -15.79
N LEU A 204 6.45 5.91 -15.30
CA LEU A 204 5.39 5.23 -16.01
C LEU A 204 4.16 5.13 -15.09
N PRO A 205 3.06 5.87 -15.36
CA PRO A 205 1.81 5.75 -14.63
C PRO A 205 1.32 4.29 -14.63
N PHE A 206 0.98 3.76 -13.45
CA PHE A 206 0.49 2.38 -13.34
C PHE A 206 -1.02 2.32 -13.15
N GLY A 207 -1.61 3.34 -12.52
CA GLY A 207 -3.05 3.44 -12.33
C GLY A 207 -3.42 4.14 -11.04
N SER A 208 -4.72 4.13 -10.77
CA SER A 208 -5.31 4.79 -9.59
C SER A 208 -6.29 3.88 -8.86
N ALA A 209 -6.52 4.16 -7.57
CA ALA A 209 -7.51 3.48 -6.75
C ALA A 209 -8.09 4.44 -5.70
N GLN A 210 -9.23 4.09 -5.13
CA GLN A 210 -9.73 4.69 -3.88
C GLN A 210 -9.87 3.61 -2.82
N ASP A 211 -9.29 3.83 -1.65
CA ASP A 211 -9.37 2.95 -0.50
C ASP A 211 -10.41 3.44 0.53
N HIS A 212 -10.77 2.57 1.45
CA HIS A 212 -11.70 2.83 2.56
C HIS A 212 -10.97 2.55 3.86
N LYS A 213 -10.41 3.60 4.47
CA LYS A 213 -9.53 3.49 5.65
C LYS A 213 -10.29 3.29 6.96
N ARG A 214 -11.52 3.77 7.05
CA ARG A 214 -12.32 3.64 8.28
C ARG A 214 -12.87 2.22 8.44
N LEU A 215 -12.94 1.77 9.69
CA LEU A 215 -13.34 0.41 10.07
C LEU A 215 -14.79 0.08 9.71
N GLY A 216 -15.72 0.99 9.95
CA GLY A 216 -17.16 0.78 9.84
C GLY A 216 -17.77 1.44 8.61
N ASP A 217 -18.98 0.97 8.27
CA ASP A 217 -19.81 1.54 7.21
C ASP A 217 -20.06 3.04 7.44
N GLY A 218 -20.24 3.79 6.35
CA GLY A 218 -20.38 5.23 6.38
C GLY A 218 -19.11 5.98 6.84
N ASP A 219 -17.94 5.37 6.67
CA ASP A 219 -16.65 5.91 7.10
C ASP A 219 -16.59 6.24 8.59
N THR A 220 -17.05 5.32 9.42
CA THR A 220 -17.08 5.44 10.88
C THR A 220 -15.98 4.62 11.57
N GLY A 221 -15.70 4.92 12.83
CA GLY A 221 -14.72 4.19 13.65
C GLY A 221 -13.26 4.60 13.36
N PRO A 222 -12.30 3.83 13.88
CA PRO A 222 -10.87 4.15 13.75
C PRO A 222 -10.34 3.94 12.32
N ASN A 223 -9.21 4.57 12.02
CA ASN A 223 -8.44 4.28 10.81
C ASN A 223 -7.84 2.87 10.88
N THR A 224 -7.72 2.24 9.72
CA THR A 224 -7.15 0.91 9.53
C THR A 224 -6.11 0.93 8.41
N GLY A 225 -5.56 -0.22 8.06
CA GLY A 225 -4.74 -0.39 6.85
C GLY A 225 -5.54 -0.45 5.55
N GLY A 226 -6.86 -0.20 5.59
CA GLY A 226 -7.79 -0.31 4.46
C GLY A 226 -8.75 -1.48 4.60
N MET A 227 -10.05 -1.21 4.50
CA MET A 227 -11.14 -2.19 4.56
C MET A 227 -11.66 -2.58 3.19
N GLY A 228 -11.13 -1.98 2.15
CA GLY A 228 -11.46 -2.25 0.76
C GLY A 228 -10.98 -1.13 -0.15
N ALA A 229 -10.96 -1.40 -1.43
CA ALA A 229 -10.58 -0.43 -2.45
C ALA A 229 -11.24 -0.77 -3.79
N TYR A 230 -11.28 0.21 -4.69
CA TYR A 230 -11.64 -0.04 -6.09
C TYR A 230 -10.71 0.73 -7.04
N SER A 231 -10.57 0.26 -8.25
CA SER A 231 -9.80 0.87 -9.33
C SER A 231 -10.60 0.80 -10.64
N PRO A 232 -10.58 1.88 -11.48
CA PRO A 232 -9.88 3.15 -11.29
C PRO A 232 -10.57 4.06 -10.26
N ALA A 233 -9.82 5.00 -9.71
CA ALA A 233 -10.38 6.12 -8.95
C ALA A 233 -11.03 7.13 -9.91
N ARG A 234 -12.35 7.05 -10.08
CA ARG A 234 -13.09 7.90 -11.03
C ARG A 234 -12.98 9.40 -10.75
N VAL A 235 -12.77 9.77 -9.49
CA VAL A 235 -12.56 11.16 -9.05
C VAL A 235 -11.24 11.75 -9.55
N LEU A 236 -10.27 10.91 -9.88
CA LEU A 236 -8.99 11.33 -10.44
C LEU A 236 -9.10 11.36 -11.97
N THR A 237 -9.55 12.50 -12.51
CA THR A 237 -9.70 12.68 -13.96
C THR A 237 -8.35 12.69 -14.67
N PRO A 238 -8.30 12.48 -16.00
CA PRO A 238 -7.06 12.57 -16.77
C PRO A 238 -6.30 13.88 -16.57
N GLU A 239 -7.01 15.01 -16.42
CA GLU A 239 -6.41 16.32 -16.16
C GLU A 239 -5.78 16.41 -14.78
N LEU A 240 -6.41 15.78 -13.76
CA LEU A 240 -5.85 15.70 -12.41
C LEU A 240 -4.67 14.71 -12.37
N GLU A 241 -4.74 13.58 -13.08
CA GLU A 241 -3.61 12.66 -13.22
C GLU A 241 -2.38 13.34 -13.84
N ALA A 242 -2.59 14.14 -14.90
CA ALA A 242 -1.51 14.93 -15.50
C ALA A 242 -0.88 15.90 -14.50
N GLN A 243 -1.70 16.57 -13.67
CA GLN A 243 -1.19 17.44 -12.62
C GLN A 243 -0.43 16.69 -11.53
N VAL A 244 -0.90 15.49 -11.14
CA VAL A 244 -0.19 14.64 -10.17
C VAL A 244 1.20 14.27 -10.71
N ILE A 245 1.28 13.86 -11.97
CA ILE A 245 2.56 13.52 -12.59
C ILE A 245 3.48 14.74 -12.63
N GLU A 246 3.00 15.89 -13.09
CA GLU A 246 3.80 17.09 -13.30
C GLU A 246 4.23 17.75 -11.98
N LYS A 247 3.29 17.86 -11.00
CA LYS A 247 3.51 18.67 -9.80
C LYS A 247 3.95 17.86 -8.59
N ILE A 248 3.76 16.52 -8.61
CA ILE A 248 4.01 15.65 -7.44
C ILE A 248 5.03 14.58 -7.78
N ILE A 249 4.76 13.69 -8.76
CA ILE A 249 5.60 12.52 -9.02
C ILE A 249 6.94 12.93 -9.63
N ARG A 250 6.93 13.73 -10.71
CA ARG A 250 8.16 14.15 -11.40
C ARG A 250 9.10 14.94 -10.48
N PRO A 251 8.64 15.98 -9.76
CA PRO A 251 9.53 16.70 -8.85
C PRO A 251 10.12 15.80 -7.76
N THR A 252 9.38 14.78 -7.30
CA THR A 252 9.90 13.80 -6.33
C THR A 252 11.04 12.99 -6.93
N VAL A 253 10.83 12.39 -8.12
CA VAL A 253 11.84 11.54 -8.79
C VAL A 253 13.08 12.36 -9.13
N ASP A 254 12.90 13.53 -9.73
CA ASP A 254 14.00 14.40 -10.17
C ASP A 254 14.83 14.91 -8.97
N THR A 255 14.16 15.31 -7.88
CA THR A 255 14.86 15.78 -6.67
C THR A 255 15.66 14.66 -6.00
N LEU A 256 15.08 13.47 -5.82
CA LEU A 256 15.80 12.34 -5.26
C LEU A 256 16.99 11.92 -6.14
N ALA A 257 16.84 11.95 -7.46
CA ALA A 257 17.95 11.66 -8.39
C ALA A 257 19.06 12.70 -8.27
N ALA A 258 18.71 13.99 -8.24
CA ALA A 258 19.66 15.09 -8.08
C ALA A 258 20.40 15.04 -6.72
N GLU A 259 19.75 14.53 -5.67
CA GLU A 259 20.35 14.32 -4.34
C GLU A 259 21.18 13.01 -4.27
N GLY A 260 21.35 12.28 -5.38
CA GLY A 260 22.14 11.04 -5.45
C GLY A 260 21.44 9.84 -4.78
N THR A 261 20.13 9.88 -4.65
CA THR A 261 19.30 8.82 -4.06
C THR A 261 18.13 8.45 -4.97
N PRO A 262 18.40 8.05 -6.24
CA PRO A 262 17.35 7.79 -7.20
C PRO A 262 16.35 6.74 -6.67
N TYR A 263 15.08 6.96 -6.94
CA TYR A 263 14.02 6.04 -6.54
C TYR A 263 13.76 4.99 -7.61
N SER A 264 13.86 3.71 -7.28
CA SER A 264 13.53 2.61 -8.18
C SER A 264 12.47 1.71 -7.55
N GLY A 265 11.33 1.59 -8.20
CA GLY A 265 10.18 0.83 -7.69
C GLY A 265 8.85 1.49 -8.02
N VAL A 266 7.84 1.25 -7.19
CA VAL A 266 6.55 1.92 -7.28
C VAL A 266 6.47 3.06 -6.28
N LEU A 267 6.09 4.25 -6.75
CA LEU A 267 5.66 5.38 -5.93
C LEU A 267 4.14 5.31 -5.79
N TYR A 268 3.66 5.13 -4.59
CA TYR A 268 2.26 5.25 -4.24
C TYR A 268 2.04 6.61 -3.57
N ALA A 269 1.43 7.54 -4.30
CA ALA A 269 1.04 8.85 -3.79
C ALA A 269 -0.39 8.79 -3.24
N GLY A 270 -0.54 8.97 -1.93
CA GLY A 270 -1.83 9.27 -1.29
C GLY A 270 -2.15 10.76 -1.49
N LEU A 271 -3.27 11.04 -2.12
CA LEU A 271 -3.63 12.39 -2.58
C LEU A 271 -4.92 12.87 -1.91
N MET A 272 -4.97 14.16 -1.61
CA MET A 272 -6.20 14.90 -1.37
C MET A 272 -6.53 15.73 -2.62
N LEU A 273 -7.68 15.47 -3.23
CA LEU A 273 -8.19 16.24 -4.36
C LEU A 273 -8.95 17.45 -3.81
N THR A 274 -8.25 18.57 -3.68
CA THR A 274 -8.80 19.82 -3.15
C THR A 274 -9.35 20.71 -4.25
N SER A 275 -10.02 21.80 -3.88
CA SER A 275 -10.47 22.83 -4.85
C SER A 275 -9.32 23.54 -5.57
N GLU A 276 -8.09 23.48 -5.02
CA GLU A 276 -6.87 24.05 -5.62
C GLU A 276 -6.10 23.06 -6.50
N GLY A 277 -6.57 21.82 -6.57
CA GLY A 277 -5.93 20.69 -7.26
C GLY A 277 -5.42 19.60 -6.32
N PRO A 278 -4.68 18.62 -6.84
CA PRO A 278 -4.18 17.52 -6.04
C PRO A 278 -3.05 17.99 -5.11
N LYS A 279 -3.14 17.59 -3.83
CA LYS A 279 -2.09 17.77 -2.82
C LYS A 279 -1.65 16.41 -2.28
N LEU A 280 -0.36 16.25 -2.06
CA LEU A 280 0.20 15.03 -1.50
C LEU A 280 -0.14 14.94 0.01
N ILE A 281 -0.75 13.82 0.42
CA ILE A 281 -0.95 13.48 1.83
C ILE A 281 0.30 12.77 2.38
N GLU A 282 0.70 11.70 1.67
CA GLU A 282 1.84 10.84 2.03
C GLU A 282 2.30 10.02 0.83
N TYR A 283 3.52 9.49 0.90
CA TYR A 283 3.99 8.43 0.01
C TYR A 283 4.01 7.09 0.73
N ASN A 284 3.76 6.03 -0.04
CA ASN A 284 4.18 4.67 0.30
C ASN A 284 5.24 4.21 -0.72
N ALA A 285 6.27 3.53 -0.24
CA ALA A 285 7.44 3.13 -1.04
C ALA A 285 7.25 1.73 -1.68
N ARG A 286 6.04 1.28 -1.79
CA ARG A 286 5.62 -0.05 -2.25
C ARG A 286 4.17 0.00 -2.75
N PHE A 287 3.69 -1.07 -3.40
CA PHE A 287 2.27 -1.19 -3.71
C PHE A 287 1.42 -1.12 -2.44
N GLY A 288 0.21 -0.55 -2.56
CA GLY A 288 -0.76 -0.52 -1.49
C GLY A 288 -1.34 -1.90 -1.15
N ASP A 289 -1.96 -2.02 -0.02
CA ASP A 289 -2.75 -3.17 0.43
C ASP A 289 -3.99 -2.62 1.16
N PRO A 290 -5.20 -2.60 0.52
CA PRO A 290 -5.64 -3.54 -0.52
C PRO A 290 -5.64 -3.02 -1.98
N GLU A 291 -4.97 -1.94 -2.33
CA GLU A 291 -5.03 -1.38 -3.69
C GLU A 291 -4.33 -2.26 -4.73
N CYS A 292 -3.26 -2.96 -4.36
CA CYS A 292 -2.54 -3.87 -5.25
C CYS A 292 -3.47 -4.92 -5.86
N GLN A 293 -4.41 -5.45 -5.07
CA GLN A 293 -5.35 -6.49 -5.48
C GLN A 293 -6.21 -6.02 -6.65
N VAL A 294 -6.76 -4.82 -6.58
CA VAL A 294 -7.58 -4.26 -7.67
C VAL A 294 -6.76 -3.84 -8.88
N LEU A 295 -5.53 -3.37 -8.67
CA LEU A 295 -4.62 -3.03 -9.75
C LEU A 295 -4.18 -4.28 -10.53
N MET A 296 -3.80 -5.36 -9.83
CA MET A 296 -3.39 -6.62 -10.47
C MET A 296 -4.53 -7.30 -11.22
N MET A 297 -5.77 -7.19 -10.75
CA MET A 297 -6.96 -7.67 -11.46
C MET A 297 -7.22 -6.93 -12.77
N ARG A 298 -6.78 -5.68 -12.88
CA ARG A 298 -6.91 -4.86 -14.09
C ARG A 298 -5.68 -4.90 -15.00
N PHE A 299 -4.51 -5.18 -14.43
CA PHE A 299 -3.26 -5.16 -15.21
C PHE A 299 -3.28 -6.24 -16.31
N ASP A 300 -3.12 -5.79 -17.56
CA ASP A 300 -3.14 -6.64 -18.76
C ASP A 300 -1.77 -6.58 -19.47
N GLY A 301 -0.77 -7.17 -18.82
CA GLY A 301 0.61 -7.20 -19.29
C GLY A 301 1.44 -8.25 -18.56
N ASP A 302 2.70 -8.37 -18.95
CA ASP A 302 3.69 -9.21 -18.26
C ASP A 302 4.30 -8.44 -17.07
N LEU A 303 3.94 -8.86 -15.84
CA LEU A 303 4.42 -8.19 -14.64
C LEU A 303 5.92 -8.46 -14.41
N VAL A 304 6.44 -9.63 -14.78
CA VAL A 304 7.86 -9.96 -14.63
C VAL A 304 8.71 -9.00 -15.46
N GLU A 305 8.38 -8.85 -16.75
CA GLU A 305 9.11 -7.96 -17.65
C GLU A 305 9.07 -6.50 -17.17
N LEU A 306 7.92 -6.06 -16.70
CA LEU A 306 7.74 -4.69 -16.22
C LEU A 306 8.56 -4.41 -14.96
N LEU A 307 8.49 -5.30 -13.96
CA LEU A 307 9.25 -5.12 -12.71
C LEU A 307 10.77 -5.26 -12.92
N LEU A 308 11.17 -6.14 -13.86
CA LEU A 308 12.57 -6.29 -14.23
C LEU A 308 13.11 -5.04 -14.95
N ALA A 309 12.31 -4.45 -15.85
CA ALA A 309 12.69 -3.20 -16.52
C ALA A 309 12.91 -2.05 -15.51
N VAL A 310 12.06 -1.95 -14.47
CA VAL A 310 12.28 -1.00 -13.36
C VAL A 310 13.59 -1.31 -12.63
N ALA A 311 13.83 -2.58 -12.28
CA ALA A 311 15.00 -2.99 -11.50
C ALA A 311 16.33 -2.81 -12.26
N GLU A 312 16.31 -2.85 -13.59
CA GLU A 312 17.47 -2.73 -14.47
C GLU A 312 17.65 -1.33 -15.09
N GLY A 313 16.79 -0.35 -14.74
CA GLY A 313 16.89 1.01 -15.30
C GLY A 313 16.49 1.11 -16.77
N ARG A 314 15.60 0.24 -17.25
CA ARG A 314 15.12 0.16 -18.63
C ARG A 314 13.63 0.52 -18.78
N LEU A 315 13.08 1.24 -17.81
CA LEU A 315 11.66 1.57 -17.82
C LEU A 315 11.26 2.45 -19.03
N ALA A 316 12.17 3.27 -19.51
CA ALA A 316 11.96 4.09 -20.71
C ALA A 316 11.74 3.27 -22.00
N GLU A 317 12.15 2.00 -22.03
CA GLU A 317 11.94 1.08 -23.16
C GLU A 317 10.53 0.47 -23.15
N GLN A 318 9.80 0.60 -22.03
CA GLN A 318 8.46 0.04 -21.89
C GLN A 318 7.41 0.98 -22.51
N GLY A 319 6.40 0.38 -23.10
CA GLY A 319 5.20 1.10 -23.52
C GLY A 319 4.31 1.47 -22.32
N PRO A 320 3.22 2.21 -22.56
CA PRO A 320 2.27 2.55 -21.51
C PRO A 320 1.69 1.28 -20.86
N VAL A 321 1.47 1.33 -19.54
CA VAL A 321 0.82 0.25 -18.80
C VAL A 321 -0.57 0.00 -19.38
N LYS A 322 -0.85 -1.25 -19.71
CA LYS A 322 -2.17 -1.68 -20.19
C LYS A 322 -3.00 -2.13 -19.01
N LEU A 323 -4.09 -1.43 -18.77
CA LEU A 323 -5.12 -1.83 -17.82
C LEU A 323 -6.37 -2.21 -18.59
N ALA A 324 -6.99 -3.32 -18.23
CA ALA A 324 -8.27 -3.73 -18.80
C ALA A 324 -9.33 -2.65 -18.51
N ASP A 325 -10.18 -2.40 -19.51
CA ASP A 325 -11.30 -1.46 -19.37
C ASP A 325 -12.45 -2.11 -18.57
N ARG A 326 -12.19 -2.28 -17.29
CA ARG A 326 -13.13 -2.79 -16.28
C ARG A 326 -12.79 -2.19 -14.92
N THR A 327 -13.76 -2.10 -14.07
CA THR A 327 -13.57 -1.78 -12.67
C THR A 327 -13.25 -3.05 -11.89
N ALA A 328 -12.31 -2.97 -10.96
CA ALA A 328 -12.08 -4.00 -9.95
C ALA A 328 -12.36 -3.41 -8.56
N LEU A 329 -12.98 -4.20 -7.69
CA LEU A 329 -13.27 -3.82 -6.32
C LEU A 329 -12.89 -4.97 -5.39
N THR A 330 -12.29 -4.65 -4.27
CA THR A 330 -11.91 -5.62 -3.23
C THR A 330 -12.55 -5.26 -1.90
N VAL A 331 -13.06 -6.27 -1.21
CA VAL A 331 -13.61 -6.18 0.15
C VAL A 331 -12.67 -6.94 1.09
N VAL A 332 -12.22 -6.27 2.14
CA VAL A 332 -11.36 -6.89 3.17
C VAL A 332 -12.25 -7.56 4.22
N MET A 333 -12.05 -8.86 4.43
CA MET A 333 -12.59 -9.59 5.57
C MET A 333 -11.55 -9.57 6.68
N ALA A 334 -11.89 -8.99 7.81
CA ALA A 334 -11.01 -8.83 8.97
C ALA A 334 -11.47 -9.74 10.11
N ALA A 335 -10.54 -10.14 10.97
CA ALA A 335 -10.85 -10.90 12.19
C ALA A 335 -11.44 -9.97 13.26
N SER A 336 -12.39 -10.48 14.04
CA SER A 336 -12.96 -9.78 15.21
C SER A 336 -11.85 -9.20 16.08
N GLY A 337 -12.03 -7.99 16.57
CA GLY A 337 -11.03 -7.26 17.36
C GLY A 337 -10.03 -6.42 16.55
N TYR A 338 -9.99 -6.53 15.20
CA TYR A 338 -9.19 -5.65 14.35
C TYR A 338 -9.77 -4.22 14.36
N PRO A 339 -8.99 -3.13 14.39
CA PRO A 339 -7.52 -3.03 14.32
C PRO A 339 -6.79 -3.13 15.68
N GLY A 340 -7.49 -3.47 16.76
CA GLY A 340 -6.90 -3.71 18.08
C GLY A 340 -6.18 -5.05 18.16
N THR A 341 -6.69 -5.98 18.99
CA THR A 341 -6.17 -7.35 19.13
C THR A 341 -7.05 -8.31 18.35
N PRO A 342 -6.63 -8.76 17.14
CA PRO A 342 -7.44 -9.63 16.31
C PRO A 342 -7.55 -11.04 16.91
N GLU A 343 -8.75 -11.63 16.80
CA GLU A 343 -8.98 -13.02 17.12
C GLU A 343 -8.24 -13.93 16.13
N LYS A 344 -7.51 -14.93 16.66
CA LYS A 344 -6.77 -15.89 15.85
C LYS A 344 -7.45 -17.25 15.82
N ASN A 345 -7.08 -18.04 14.82
CA ASN A 345 -7.55 -19.41 14.60
C ASN A 345 -9.05 -19.54 14.26
N GLY A 346 -9.75 -18.47 13.94
CA GLY A 346 -11.09 -18.56 13.36
C GLY A 346 -11.05 -19.36 12.06
N ALA A 347 -11.91 -20.37 11.95
CA ALA A 347 -11.97 -21.22 10.76
C ALA A 347 -12.49 -20.45 9.55
N ILE A 348 -11.94 -20.79 8.37
CA ILE A 348 -12.32 -20.20 7.09
C ILE A 348 -12.65 -21.33 6.11
N ALA A 349 -13.79 -21.23 5.45
CA ALA A 349 -14.23 -22.16 4.41
C ALA A 349 -14.94 -21.42 3.27
N GLY A 350 -15.23 -22.12 2.17
CA GLY A 350 -16.02 -21.56 1.06
C GLY A 350 -15.21 -20.75 0.03
N ILE A 351 -13.87 -20.76 0.08
CA ILE A 351 -13.03 -20.00 -0.89
C ILE A 351 -13.35 -20.41 -2.33
N ASP A 352 -13.37 -21.74 -2.61
CA ASP A 352 -13.63 -22.24 -3.98
C ASP A 352 -15.02 -21.80 -4.48
N ALA A 353 -16.03 -21.79 -3.60
CA ALA A 353 -17.37 -21.33 -3.95
C ALA A 353 -17.40 -19.83 -4.25
N ALA A 354 -16.65 -19.03 -3.48
CA ALA A 354 -16.51 -17.60 -3.71
C ALA A 354 -15.83 -17.29 -5.06
N GLU A 355 -14.84 -18.08 -5.46
CA GLU A 355 -14.12 -17.89 -6.71
C GLU A 355 -14.86 -18.47 -7.96
N ALA A 356 -15.84 -19.33 -7.77
CA ALA A 356 -16.60 -19.95 -8.88
C ALA A 356 -17.29 -18.92 -9.77
N GLY A 357 -17.66 -17.74 -9.26
CA GLY A 357 -18.24 -16.63 -9.99
C GLY A 357 -17.24 -15.70 -10.70
N GLY A 358 -15.95 -16.03 -10.71
CA GLY A 358 -14.89 -15.22 -11.32
C GLY A 358 -14.24 -14.19 -10.39
N ALA A 359 -14.64 -14.13 -9.13
CA ALA A 359 -13.91 -13.38 -8.11
C ALA A 359 -12.57 -14.06 -7.80
N ARG A 360 -11.68 -13.30 -7.12
CA ARG A 360 -10.42 -13.81 -6.56
C ARG A 360 -10.37 -13.51 -5.08
N VAL A 361 -9.94 -14.49 -4.30
CA VAL A 361 -9.78 -14.35 -2.86
C VAL A 361 -8.29 -14.32 -2.53
N PHE A 362 -7.74 -13.13 -2.37
CA PHE A 362 -6.33 -12.99 -1.98
C PHE A 362 -6.19 -13.13 -0.47
N HIS A 363 -5.38 -14.09 -0.04
CA HIS A 363 -5.07 -14.34 1.36
C HIS A 363 -4.12 -13.26 1.90
N ALA A 364 -4.41 -12.78 3.09
CA ALA A 364 -3.52 -11.93 3.87
C ALA A 364 -3.14 -12.67 5.17
N GLY A 365 -3.71 -12.31 6.30
CA GLY A 365 -3.42 -12.95 7.58
C GLY A 365 -4.07 -14.32 7.72
N THR A 366 -3.66 -15.30 6.94
CA THR A 366 -4.13 -16.69 7.01
C THR A 366 -3.01 -17.65 7.36
N ALA A 367 -3.36 -18.80 7.93
CA ALA A 367 -2.46 -19.93 8.17
C ALA A 367 -3.18 -21.28 7.96
N LEU A 368 -2.40 -22.34 7.81
CA LEU A 368 -2.92 -23.70 7.89
C LEU A 368 -2.68 -24.26 9.30
N LYS A 369 -3.73 -24.75 9.95
CA LYS A 369 -3.68 -25.42 11.23
C LYS A 369 -4.42 -26.75 11.12
N ASP A 370 -3.72 -27.86 11.33
CA ASP A 370 -4.26 -29.21 11.17
C ASP A 370 -4.93 -29.41 9.79
N GLY A 371 -4.31 -28.85 8.74
CA GLY A 371 -4.81 -28.92 7.36
C GLY A 371 -6.02 -28.01 7.05
N LYS A 372 -6.51 -27.22 8.02
CA LYS A 372 -7.61 -26.28 7.86
C LYS A 372 -7.11 -24.86 7.74
N LEU A 373 -7.75 -24.07 6.88
CA LEU A 373 -7.48 -22.65 6.74
C LEU A 373 -8.06 -21.90 7.94
N VAL A 374 -7.23 -21.04 8.55
CA VAL A 374 -7.62 -20.24 9.71
C VAL A 374 -7.10 -18.82 9.63
N ALA A 375 -7.76 -17.90 10.33
CA ALA A 375 -7.30 -16.54 10.53
C ALA A 375 -6.04 -16.50 11.40
N ASN A 376 -5.02 -15.73 11.00
CA ASN A 376 -3.77 -15.52 11.73
C ASN A 376 -3.29 -14.06 11.69
N GLY A 377 -4.17 -13.12 11.38
CA GLY A 377 -3.87 -11.69 11.30
C GLY A 377 -5.12 -10.84 11.44
N GLY A 378 -4.96 -9.53 11.38
CA GLY A 378 -6.09 -8.60 11.47
C GLY A 378 -6.92 -8.57 10.19
N ARG A 379 -6.32 -8.18 9.06
CA ARG A 379 -6.92 -8.35 7.73
C ARG A 379 -6.60 -9.76 7.25
N VAL A 380 -7.61 -10.52 6.88
CA VAL A 380 -7.50 -11.97 6.69
C VAL A 380 -7.62 -12.37 5.22
N LEU A 381 -8.66 -11.88 4.56
CA LEU A 381 -8.91 -12.14 3.14
C LEU A 381 -9.26 -10.82 2.41
N ASN A 382 -8.95 -10.79 1.12
CA ASN A 382 -9.33 -9.71 0.21
C ASN A 382 -10.14 -10.32 -0.93
N VAL A 383 -11.45 -10.14 -0.90
CA VAL A 383 -12.37 -10.69 -1.88
C VAL A 383 -12.53 -9.70 -3.00
N THR A 384 -11.96 -10.01 -4.17
CA THR A 384 -11.79 -9.08 -5.28
C THR A 384 -12.58 -9.54 -6.50
N ALA A 385 -13.42 -8.68 -7.04
CA ALA A 385 -14.19 -8.95 -8.24
C ALA A 385 -14.11 -7.80 -9.24
N SER A 386 -14.50 -8.07 -10.49
CA SER A 386 -14.51 -7.09 -11.57
C SER A 386 -15.92 -6.91 -12.14
N GLY A 387 -16.18 -5.73 -12.68
CA GLY A 387 -17.43 -5.39 -13.39
C GLY A 387 -17.23 -4.25 -14.37
N GLY A 388 -18.23 -3.93 -15.14
CA GLY A 388 -18.24 -2.77 -16.05
C GLY A 388 -18.36 -1.42 -15.33
N SER A 389 -18.79 -1.43 -14.06
CA SER A 389 -18.91 -0.27 -13.19
C SER A 389 -18.53 -0.62 -11.76
N VAL A 390 -18.42 0.38 -10.87
CA VAL A 390 -18.16 0.14 -9.44
C VAL A 390 -19.33 -0.62 -8.81
N GLY A 391 -20.57 -0.28 -9.14
CA GLY A 391 -21.74 -0.98 -8.64
C GLY A 391 -21.78 -2.46 -9.05
N GLN A 392 -21.40 -2.80 -10.29
CA GLN A 392 -21.31 -4.20 -10.73
C GLN A 392 -20.18 -4.96 -10.05
N ALA A 393 -19.00 -4.35 -9.93
CA ALA A 393 -17.87 -4.95 -9.23
C ALA A 393 -18.18 -5.16 -7.74
N GLN A 394 -18.85 -4.20 -7.10
CA GLN A 394 -19.32 -4.28 -5.72
C GLN A 394 -20.28 -5.46 -5.51
N ALA A 395 -21.30 -5.57 -6.37
CA ALA A 395 -22.28 -6.66 -6.28
C ALA A 395 -21.61 -8.03 -6.41
N ALA A 396 -20.70 -8.18 -7.38
CA ALA A 396 -19.95 -9.41 -7.58
C ALA A 396 -19.01 -9.74 -6.41
N ALA A 397 -18.33 -8.72 -5.82
CA ALA A 397 -17.47 -8.92 -4.65
C ALA A 397 -18.26 -9.36 -3.42
N TYR A 398 -19.41 -8.73 -3.15
CA TYR A 398 -20.24 -9.13 -2.00
C TYR A 398 -20.93 -10.48 -2.19
N GLN A 399 -21.31 -10.85 -3.42
CA GLN A 399 -21.77 -12.20 -3.70
C GLN A 399 -20.69 -13.26 -3.36
N ALA A 400 -19.43 -12.96 -3.65
CA ALA A 400 -18.32 -13.84 -3.30
C ALA A 400 -18.04 -13.82 -1.78
N VAL A 401 -18.10 -12.66 -1.11
CA VAL A 401 -18.00 -12.54 0.36
C VAL A 401 -19.05 -13.41 1.05
N ASP A 402 -20.30 -13.39 0.57
CA ASP A 402 -21.40 -14.14 1.17
C ASP A 402 -21.27 -15.67 0.98
N ALA A 403 -20.42 -16.13 0.07
CA ALA A 403 -20.08 -17.55 -0.09
C ALA A 403 -18.99 -18.03 0.87
N ILE A 404 -18.29 -17.12 1.55
CA ILE A 404 -17.21 -17.46 2.49
C ILE A 404 -17.79 -17.65 3.90
N ASP A 405 -17.51 -18.80 4.49
CA ASP A 405 -17.81 -19.10 5.90
C ASP A 405 -16.61 -18.69 6.77
N PHE A 406 -16.73 -17.53 7.44
CA PHE A 406 -15.76 -16.99 8.38
C PHE A 406 -16.48 -16.35 9.57
N PRO A 407 -17.01 -17.16 10.53
CA PRO A 407 -17.89 -16.70 11.60
C PRO A 407 -17.26 -15.70 12.57
N THR A 408 -15.92 -15.74 12.74
CA THR A 408 -15.18 -14.80 13.60
C THR A 408 -14.63 -13.62 12.82
N GLY A 409 -15.10 -13.41 11.61
CA GLY A 409 -14.71 -12.30 10.75
C GLY A 409 -15.84 -11.28 10.56
N PHE A 410 -15.45 -10.12 10.02
CA PHE A 410 -16.38 -9.09 9.58
C PHE A 410 -15.80 -8.36 8.37
N CYS A 411 -16.65 -7.62 7.67
CA CYS A 411 -16.25 -6.71 6.60
C CYS A 411 -17.17 -5.49 6.58
N ARG A 412 -16.75 -4.42 5.92
CA ARG A 412 -17.65 -3.33 5.53
C ARG A 412 -18.58 -3.79 4.41
N ARG A 413 -19.81 -3.28 4.42
CA ARG A 413 -20.81 -3.60 3.39
C ARG A 413 -21.03 -2.48 2.37
N ASP A 414 -20.27 -1.41 2.46
CA ASP A 414 -20.44 -0.19 1.68
C ASP A 414 -19.19 0.20 0.85
N ILE A 415 -18.24 -0.72 0.61
CA ILE A 415 -17.06 -0.40 -0.19
C ILE A 415 -17.47 0.12 -1.57
N GLY A 416 -16.96 1.31 -1.94
CA GLY A 416 -17.30 1.98 -3.21
C GLY A 416 -18.61 2.79 -3.19
N TRP A 417 -19.28 2.93 -2.05
CA TRP A 417 -20.61 3.53 -1.92
C TRP A 417 -20.74 4.91 -2.58
N ARG A 418 -19.76 5.79 -2.41
CA ARG A 418 -19.79 7.14 -3.00
C ARG A 418 -19.83 7.11 -4.52
N GLU A 419 -19.06 6.19 -5.12
CA GLU A 419 -19.02 6.05 -6.58
C GLU A 419 -20.27 5.37 -7.11
N VAL A 420 -20.80 4.38 -6.40
CA VAL A 420 -22.10 3.76 -6.73
C VAL A 420 -23.22 4.81 -6.73
N GLU A 421 -23.22 5.73 -5.77
CA GLU A 421 -24.17 6.84 -5.76
C GLU A 421 -23.97 7.83 -6.94
N ARG A 422 -22.71 8.03 -7.39
CA ARG A 422 -22.44 8.87 -8.57
C ARG A 422 -22.90 8.18 -9.85
N GLU A 423 -22.66 6.89 -10.00
CA GLU A 423 -23.10 6.09 -11.13
C GLU A 423 -24.63 6.04 -11.26
N ALA A 424 -25.37 6.24 -10.17
CA ALA A 424 -26.83 6.23 -10.14
C ALA A 424 -27.47 7.59 -10.52
N ARG A 425 -26.69 8.67 -10.61
CA ARG A 425 -27.14 10.02 -10.98
C ARG A 425 -27.05 10.25 -12.48
#